data_f2502941c5a96cbb28f95b1f1fa2b83e
#
_entry.id   f2502941c5a96cbb28f95b1f1fa2b83e
#
_cell.length_a   1.000
_cell.length_b   1.000
_cell.length_c   1.000
_cell.angle_alpha   90.00
_cell.angle_beta   90.00
_cell.angle_gamma   90.00
#
_symmetry.space_group_name_H-M   'P 1'
#
loop_
_entity.id
_entity.type
_entity.pdbx_description
1 polymer ?
#
loop_
_entity_poly.entity_id
_entity_poly.type
_entity_poly.pdbx_seq_one_letter_code
_entity_poly.pdbx_strand_id
1 'polypeptide(L)'
;MSRDSSFYQFVSTDADEVDADIAAIYSDVTGKDEATGIDLLFCQLLSSLVLYCAANTNYAANQNLPSRAYGENLDALGEIFYENARPSATYAGVTMQFTISEAQSTAILIPAGTRVSDEDGLIFFSTDDDVYVAAGATTATVHATCTKIGTTGNGWAEGDINKCVDVFPYYEECENTDESGGGSDVPDDDEYYDLMVASQDAYSAGGSEGAYIYFAKKASSEISDVV
;
A
#
# COMPACT_ATOMS: atom_id res chain seq x y z
N MET A 1 -13.76 -10.44 7.64
CA MET A 1 -15.03 -9.64 7.85
C MET A 1 -14.92 -8.46 6.90
N SER A 2 -15.82 -8.27 5.93
CA SER A 2 -15.69 -7.12 5.02
C SER A 2 -15.84 -5.81 5.80
N ARG A 3 -15.01 -4.84 5.48
CA ARG A 3 -15.03 -3.49 6.03
C ARG A 3 -16.37 -2.82 5.78
N ASP A 4 -17.00 -2.25 6.83
CA ASP A 4 -18.18 -1.39 6.68
C ASP A 4 -17.71 0.07 6.56
N SER A 5 -17.50 0.51 5.32
CA SER A 5 -17.09 1.89 5.00
C SER A 5 -18.29 2.86 4.89
N SER A 6 -19.51 2.42 5.24
CA SER A 6 -20.68 3.29 5.18
C SER A 6 -20.55 4.45 6.16
N PHE A 7 -20.96 5.64 5.72
CA PHE A 7 -20.98 6.83 6.57
C PHE A 7 -22.01 6.67 7.69
N TYR A 8 -21.59 6.91 8.94
CA TYR A 8 -22.48 6.91 10.08
C TYR A 8 -22.74 8.34 10.55
N GLN A 9 -24.01 8.67 10.74
CA GLN A 9 -24.42 9.99 11.21
C GLN A 9 -24.51 10.01 12.73
N PHE A 10 -23.57 10.69 13.39
CA PHE A 10 -23.55 10.87 14.85
C PHE A 10 -24.38 12.06 15.31
N VAL A 11 -24.41 13.11 14.49
CA VAL A 11 -25.15 14.35 14.76
C VAL A 11 -26.02 14.64 13.56
N SER A 12 -27.25 15.09 13.82
CA SER A 12 -28.19 15.47 12.76
C SER A 12 -27.61 16.59 11.89
N THR A 13 -27.80 16.47 10.57
CA THR A 13 -27.50 17.50 9.57
C THR A 13 -28.77 17.89 8.83
N ASP A 14 -29.93 17.69 9.45
CA ASP A 14 -31.22 18.12 8.91
C ASP A 14 -31.34 19.65 9.05
N ALA A 15 -31.44 20.32 7.91
CA ALA A 15 -31.52 21.79 7.87
C ALA A 15 -32.82 22.32 8.52
N ASP A 16 -33.93 21.60 8.33
CA ASP A 16 -35.23 22.02 8.87
C ASP A 16 -35.26 21.91 10.40
N GLU A 17 -34.62 20.89 10.96
CA GLU A 17 -34.46 20.71 12.40
C GLU A 17 -33.60 21.84 12.99
N VAL A 18 -32.45 22.12 12.39
CA VAL A 18 -31.54 23.19 12.86
C VAL A 18 -32.20 24.57 12.76
N ASP A 19 -32.91 24.85 11.66
CA ASP A 19 -33.62 26.10 11.47
C ASP A 19 -34.73 26.29 12.54
N ALA A 20 -35.45 25.22 12.84
CA ALA A 20 -36.48 25.24 13.91
C ALA A 20 -35.87 25.49 15.30
N ASP A 21 -34.73 24.85 15.60
CA ASP A 21 -34.02 25.06 16.88
C ASP A 21 -33.49 26.50 16.99
N ILE A 22 -32.90 27.06 15.94
CA ILE A 22 -32.41 28.44 15.91
C ILE A 22 -33.58 29.42 16.07
N ALA A 23 -34.71 29.18 15.41
CA ALA A 23 -35.91 30.00 15.54
C ALA A 23 -36.46 29.97 16.99
N ALA A 24 -36.49 28.80 17.62
CA ALA A 24 -36.90 28.65 19.00
C ALA A 24 -35.99 29.41 19.97
N ILE A 25 -34.67 29.29 19.80
CA ILE A 25 -33.66 30.02 20.58
C ILE A 25 -33.82 31.54 20.38
N TYR A 26 -34.05 32.00 19.14
CA TYR A 26 -34.25 33.40 18.83
C TYR A 26 -35.49 33.95 19.56
N SER A 27 -36.59 33.21 19.52
CA SER A 27 -37.84 33.57 20.21
C SER A 27 -37.65 33.66 21.73
N ASP A 28 -37.00 32.69 22.34
CA ASP A 28 -36.69 32.64 23.76
C ASP A 28 -35.86 33.84 24.23
N VAL A 29 -34.79 34.15 23.46
CA VAL A 29 -33.86 35.21 23.81
C VAL A 29 -34.42 36.62 23.56
N THR A 30 -35.16 36.82 22.49
CA THR A 30 -35.62 38.17 22.08
C THR A 30 -37.06 38.47 22.49
N GLY A 31 -37.85 37.44 22.83
CA GLY A 31 -39.30 37.56 23.08
C GLY A 31 -40.13 37.86 21.85
N LYS A 32 -39.57 37.67 20.64
CA LYS A 32 -40.25 37.83 19.36
C LYS A 32 -40.58 36.47 18.75
N ASP A 33 -41.78 36.33 18.20
CA ASP A 33 -42.23 35.06 17.61
C ASP A 33 -41.50 34.70 16.30
N GLU A 34 -41.07 35.70 15.52
CA GLU A 34 -40.41 35.48 14.23
C GLU A 34 -39.23 36.45 14.01
N ALA A 35 -38.16 35.95 13.44
CA ALA A 35 -37.03 36.74 12.97
C ALA A 35 -37.34 37.38 11.61
N THR A 36 -37.09 38.68 11.46
CA THR A 36 -37.30 39.43 10.20
C THR A 36 -36.12 40.30 9.87
N GLY A 37 -35.96 40.62 8.56
CA GLY A 37 -34.88 41.50 8.11
C GLY A 37 -33.48 41.01 8.47
N ILE A 38 -32.72 41.85 9.20
CA ILE A 38 -31.34 41.54 9.61
C ILE A 38 -31.30 40.36 10.58
N ASP A 39 -32.28 40.24 11.47
CA ASP A 39 -32.34 39.14 12.44
C ASP A 39 -32.51 37.79 11.72
N LEU A 40 -33.31 37.74 10.66
CA LEU A 40 -33.48 36.54 9.83
C LEU A 40 -32.16 36.13 9.15
N LEU A 41 -31.42 37.09 8.62
CA LEU A 41 -30.10 36.81 8.01
C LEU A 41 -29.10 36.24 9.04
N PHE A 42 -29.15 36.77 10.26
CA PHE A 42 -28.34 36.24 11.37
C PHE A 42 -28.72 34.80 11.72
N CYS A 43 -30.01 34.49 11.83
CA CYS A 43 -30.46 33.12 12.07
C CYS A 43 -30.02 32.16 10.98
N GLN A 44 -30.15 32.54 9.71
CA GLN A 44 -29.68 31.75 8.56
C GLN A 44 -28.15 31.51 8.57
N LEU A 45 -27.38 32.55 8.95
CA LEU A 45 -25.94 32.41 9.09
C LEU A 45 -25.57 31.42 10.21
N LEU A 46 -26.26 31.51 11.36
CA LEU A 46 -26.07 30.59 12.48
C LEU A 46 -26.45 29.16 12.10
N SER A 47 -27.58 28.94 11.45
CA SER A 47 -27.98 27.62 10.94
C SER A 47 -26.92 27.02 10.02
N SER A 48 -26.42 27.82 9.06
CA SER A 48 -25.35 27.39 8.16
C SER A 48 -24.07 27.01 8.91
N LEU A 49 -23.71 27.77 9.94
CA LEU A 49 -22.53 27.50 10.78
C LEU A 49 -22.73 26.22 11.61
N VAL A 50 -23.90 26.02 12.20
CA VAL A 50 -24.22 24.80 12.98
C VAL A 50 -24.19 23.57 12.09
N LEU A 51 -24.79 23.64 10.89
CA LEU A 51 -24.75 22.55 9.90
C LEU A 51 -23.33 22.21 9.46
N TYR A 52 -22.51 23.24 9.20
CA TYR A 52 -21.09 23.04 8.89
C TYR A 52 -20.33 22.36 10.05
N CYS A 53 -20.55 22.79 11.29
CA CYS A 53 -19.96 22.16 12.47
C CYS A 53 -20.45 20.71 12.64
N ALA A 54 -21.73 20.44 12.44
CA ALA A 54 -22.32 19.10 12.50
C ALA A 54 -21.70 18.16 11.43
N ALA A 55 -21.57 18.67 10.20
CA ALA A 55 -20.92 17.92 9.12
C ALA A 55 -19.45 17.58 9.45
N ASN A 56 -18.68 18.55 9.95
CA ASN A 56 -17.29 18.32 10.38
C ASN A 56 -17.22 17.35 11.57
N THR A 57 -18.14 17.42 12.51
CA THR A 57 -18.21 16.48 13.63
C THR A 57 -18.47 15.05 13.14
N ASN A 58 -19.44 14.88 12.24
CA ASN A 58 -19.72 13.59 11.63
C ASN A 58 -18.51 13.05 10.85
N TYR A 59 -17.85 13.90 10.07
CA TYR A 59 -16.61 13.53 9.36
C TYR A 59 -15.55 13.04 10.36
N ALA A 60 -15.18 13.87 11.32
CA ALA A 60 -14.15 13.54 12.29
C ALA A 60 -14.48 12.28 13.10
N ALA A 61 -15.76 12.08 13.48
CA ALA A 61 -16.20 10.90 14.21
C ALA A 61 -16.06 9.62 13.38
N ASN A 62 -16.40 9.67 12.09
CA ASN A 62 -16.20 8.54 11.17
C ASN A 62 -14.71 8.23 10.98
N GLN A 63 -13.84 9.24 10.89
CA GLN A 63 -12.40 9.06 10.75
C GLN A 63 -11.72 8.48 12.01
N ASN A 64 -12.41 8.43 13.15
CA ASN A 64 -11.92 7.77 14.36
C ASN A 64 -12.34 6.29 14.45
N LEU A 65 -13.06 5.77 13.47
CA LEU A 65 -13.47 4.37 13.41
C LEU A 65 -12.67 3.64 12.33
N PRO A 66 -11.86 2.62 12.65
CA PRO A 66 -11.02 1.93 11.67
C PRO A 66 -11.78 1.44 10.44
N SER A 67 -13.02 0.95 10.62
CA SER A 67 -13.85 0.49 9.51
C SER A 67 -14.31 1.61 8.55
N ARG A 68 -14.27 2.89 8.98
CA ARG A 68 -14.78 4.04 8.24
C ARG A 68 -13.71 5.07 7.88
N ALA A 69 -12.59 5.04 8.60
CA ALA A 69 -11.44 5.90 8.32
C ALA A 69 -10.79 5.54 6.97
N TYR A 70 -10.23 6.50 6.28
CA TYR A 70 -9.52 6.31 5.03
C TYR A 70 -8.26 7.18 4.91
N GLY A 71 -7.34 6.74 4.05
CA GLY A 71 -6.08 7.42 3.80
C GLY A 71 -5.28 7.64 5.07
N GLU A 72 -4.71 8.84 5.25
CA GLU A 72 -3.86 9.21 6.38
C GLU A 72 -4.54 9.04 7.75
N ASN A 73 -5.87 9.17 7.83
CA ASN A 73 -6.59 8.94 9.09
C ASN A 73 -6.60 7.45 9.47
N LEU A 74 -6.75 6.56 8.49
CA LEU A 74 -6.65 5.12 8.71
C LEU A 74 -5.21 4.74 9.08
N ASP A 75 -4.21 5.35 8.45
CA ASP A 75 -2.79 5.14 8.77
C ASP A 75 -2.48 5.55 10.22
N ALA A 76 -2.99 6.72 10.65
CA ALA A 76 -2.85 7.18 12.03
C ALA A 76 -3.53 6.25 13.06
N LEU A 77 -4.68 5.67 12.72
CA LEU A 77 -5.32 4.67 13.56
C LEU A 77 -4.50 3.37 13.63
N GLY A 78 -3.80 3.02 12.56
CA GLY A 78 -2.90 1.86 12.51
C GLY A 78 -1.76 1.93 13.52
N GLU A 79 -1.31 3.12 13.92
CA GLU A 79 -0.29 3.32 14.95
C GLU A 79 -0.74 2.81 16.35
N ILE A 80 -2.05 2.71 16.58
CA ILE A 80 -2.61 2.18 17.84
C ILE A 80 -2.39 0.66 17.93
N PHE A 81 -2.32 0.00 16.78
CA PHE A 81 -2.08 -1.43 16.67
C PHE A 81 -0.57 -1.63 16.50
N TYR A 82 0.08 -2.16 17.52
CA TYR A 82 1.52 -2.36 17.56
C TYR A 82 2.07 -3.00 16.28
N GLU A 83 3.09 -2.37 15.68
CA GLU A 83 3.77 -2.78 14.44
C GLU A 83 2.91 -2.76 13.15
N ASN A 84 1.73 -2.17 13.15
CA ASN A 84 0.86 -2.14 11.98
C ASN A 84 0.88 -0.81 11.21
N ALA A 85 2.03 -0.25 10.98
CA ALA A 85 2.16 0.74 9.92
C ALA A 85 1.77 0.10 8.57
N ARG A 86 1.13 0.86 7.69
CA ARG A 86 0.80 0.38 6.33
C ARG A 86 2.10 -0.11 5.65
N PRO A 87 2.14 -1.35 5.15
CA PRO A 87 3.30 -1.87 4.45
C PRO A 87 3.67 -0.99 3.25
N SER A 88 4.96 -0.76 3.07
CA SER A 88 5.45 -0.10 1.87
C SER A 88 5.49 -1.08 0.70
N ALA A 89 5.38 -0.57 -0.52
CA ALA A 89 5.63 -1.37 -1.70
C ALA A 89 7.05 -1.95 -1.69
N THR A 90 7.22 -3.13 -2.28
CA THR A 90 8.51 -3.82 -2.42
C THR A 90 8.86 -4.03 -3.88
N TYR A 91 10.14 -4.29 -4.16
CA TYR A 91 10.59 -4.63 -5.50
C TYR A 91 10.55 -6.14 -5.72
N ALA A 92 10.26 -6.56 -6.94
CA ALA A 92 10.44 -7.95 -7.35
C ALA A 92 11.93 -8.26 -7.50
N GLY A 93 12.30 -9.50 -7.20
CA GLY A 93 13.64 -10.03 -7.37
C GLY A 93 13.64 -11.26 -8.26
N VAL A 94 14.82 -11.58 -8.81
CA VAL A 94 15.02 -12.74 -9.66
C VAL A 94 16.50 -13.13 -9.66
N THR A 95 16.80 -14.41 -9.87
CA THR A 95 18.17 -14.88 -10.05
C THR A 95 18.54 -14.88 -11.52
N MET A 96 19.55 -14.12 -11.90
CA MET A 96 20.06 -14.06 -13.27
C MET A 96 21.28 -14.95 -13.43
N GLN A 97 21.34 -15.70 -14.52
CA GLN A 97 22.55 -16.37 -15.01
C GLN A 97 23.09 -15.62 -16.21
N PHE A 98 24.36 -15.33 -16.18
CA PHE A 98 25.10 -14.75 -17.31
C PHE A 98 26.07 -15.78 -17.86
N THR A 99 26.16 -15.85 -19.19
CA THR A 99 27.08 -16.75 -19.94
C THR A 99 28.02 -15.92 -20.76
N ILE A 100 29.31 -16.30 -20.74
CA ILE A 100 30.35 -15.73 -21.58
C ILE A 100 30.74 -16.71 -22.71
N SER A 101 31.16 -16.18 -23.87
CA SER A 101 31.37 -16.92 -25.11
C SER A 101 32.46 -18.01 -24.99
N GLU A 102 33.44 -17.84 -24.11
CA GLU A 102 34.53 -18.83 -23.89
C GLU A 102 35.13 -18.64 -22.51
N ALA A 103 35.60 -19.74 -21.90
CA ALA A 103 36.27 -19.73 -20.62
C ALA A 103 37.58 -18.91 -20.67
N GLN A 104 37.70 -17.93 -19.79
CA GLN A 104 38.85 -17.05 -19.69
C GLN A 104 39.85 -17.54 -18.64
N SER A 105 41.14 -17.20 -18.81
CA SER A 105 42.18 -17.51 -17.82
C SER A 105 42.13 -16.61 -16.57
N THR A 106 41.38 -15.52 -16.65
CA THR A 106 41.17 -14.54 -15.57
C THR A 106 39.68 -14.38 -15.30
N ALA A 107 39.32 -14.04 -14.09
CA ALA A 107 37.92 -13.79 -13.74
C ALA A 107 37.38 -12.55 -14.51
N ILE A 108 36.16 -12.65 -15.01
CA ILE A 108 35.47 -11.56 -15.72
C ILE A 108 34.44 -10.96 -14.77
N LEU A 109 34.51 -9.66 -14.56
CA LEU A 109 33.61 -8.91 -13.71
C LEU A 109 32.31 -8.61 -14.47
N ILE A 110 31.17 -8.91 -13.82
CA ILE A 110 29.82 -8.40 -14.13
C ILE A 110 29.48 -7.38 -13.05
N PRO A 111 29.46 -6.08 -13.36
CA PRO A 111 29.25 -5.06 -12.33
C PRO A 111 27.85 -5.10 -11.72
N ALA A 112 27.73 -4.71 -10.45
CA ALA A 112 26.46 -4.33 -9.84
C ALA A 112 25.81 -3.22 -10.69
N GLY A 113 24.47 -3.25 -10.78
CA GLY A 113 23.76 -2.29 -11.63
C GLY A 113 23.69 -2.67 -13.11
N THR A 114 24.25 -3.83 -13.53
CA THR A 114 24.07 -4.34 -14.90
C THR A 114 22.58 -4.60 -15.15
N ARG A 115 22.00 -3.92 -16.14
CA ARG A 115 20.59 -4.01 -16.45
C ARG A 115 20.30 -5.13 -17.43
N VAL A 116 19.23 -5.86 -17.14
CA VAL A 116 18.65 -6.90 -18.00
C VAL A 116 17.18 -6.61 -18.22
N SER A 117 16.62 -7.09 -19.31
CA SER A 117 15.22 -6.89 -19.65
C SER A 117 14.60 -8.13 -20.30
N ASP A 118 13.28 -8.14 -20.42
CA ASP A 118 12.55 -9.01 -21.32
C ASP A 118 12.86 -8.66 -22.80
N GLU A 119 12.36 -9.51 -23.72
CA GLU A 119 12.60 -9.34 -25.16
C GLU A 119 12.03 -8.01 -25.71
N ASP A 120 10.91 -7.56 -25.18
CA ASP A 120 10.21 -6.35 -25.61
C ASP A 120 10.69 -5.06 -24.91
N GLY A 121 11.53 -5.17 -23.88
CA GLY A 121 12.01 -4.03 -23.10
C GLY A 121 10.95 -3.36 -22.23
N LEU A 122 9.97 -4.14 -21.75
CA LEU A 122 8.87 -3.65 -20.92
C LEU A 122 9.25 -3.58 -19.45
N ILE A 123 10.10 -4.51 -18.99
CA ILE A 123 10.56 -4.60 -17.61
C ILE A 123 12.08 -4.63 -17.56
N PHE A 124 12.65 -4.03 -16.53
CA PHE A 124 14.10 -4.00 -16.31
C PHE A 124 14.42 -4.46 -14.90
N PHE A 125 15.43 -5.33 -14.82
CA PHE A 125 16.08 -5.73 -13.57
C PHE A 125 17.52 -5.25 -13.57
N SER A 126 18.07 -5.02 -12.40
CA SER A 126 19.43 -4.56 -12.19
C SER A 126 20.13 -5.49 -11.22
N THR A 127 21.32 -5.98 -11.54
CA THR A 127 22.11 -6.82 -10.62
C THR A 127 22.42 -6.08 -9.34
N ASP A 128 22.26 -6.75 -8.19
CA ASP A 128 22.42 -6.11 -6.88
C ASP A 128 23.90 -5.98 -6.49
N ASP A 129 24.73 -6.96 -6.87
CA ASP A 129 26.12 -7.05 -6.47
C ASP A 129 27.04 -7.27 -7.67
N ASP A 130 28.32 -6.94 -7.47
CA ASP A 130 29.39 -7.35 -8.38
C ASP A 130 29.57 -8.87 -8.34
N VAL A 131 29.52 -9.53 -9.50
CA VAL A 131 29.79 -10.96 -9.61
C VAL A 131 30.90 -11.25 -10.60
N TYR A 132 31.66 -12.30 -10.35
CA TYR A 132 32.77 -12.70 -11.22
C TYR A 132 32.49 -14.07 -11.84
N VAL A 133 32.55 -14.14 -13.18
CA VAL A 133 32.70 -15.44 -13.83
C VAL A 133 34.12 -15.92 -13.52
N ALA A 134 34.22 -17.03 -12.78
CA ALA A 134 35.51 -17.54 -12.32
C ALA A 134 36.42 -17.95 -13.48
N ALA A 135 37.73 -17.89 -13.30
CA ALA A 135 38.69 -18.38 -14.30
C ALA A 135 38.41 -19.85 -14.64
N GLY A 136 38.25 -20.15 -15.92
CA GLY A 136 37.93 -21.49 -16.43
C GLY A 136 36.42 -21.82 -16.41
N ALA A 137 35.55 -20.98 -15.86
CA ALA A 137 34.10 -21.10 -15.96
C ALA A 137 33.56 -20.26 -17.13
N THR A 138 32.35 -20.56 -17.54
CA THR A 138 31.61 -19.81 -18.57
C THR A 138 30.34 -19.15 -18.05
N THR A 139 29.91 -19.46 -16.85
CA THR A 139 28.68 -18.95 -16.27
C THR A 139 28.87 -18.36 -14.86
N ALA A 140 28.05 -17.39 -14.50
CA ALA A 140 27.91 -16.89 -13.14
C ALA A 140 26.45 -16.51 -12.87
N THR A 141 26.02 -16.64 -11.62
CA THR A 141 24.69 -16.26 -11.19
C THR A 141 24.74 -15.13 -10.17
N VAL A 142 23.77 -14.23 -10.24
CA VAL A 142 23.62 -13.10 -9.32
C VAL A 142 22.17 -12.76 -9.16
N HIS A 143 21.77 -12.28 -7.98
CA HIS A 143 20.45 -11.75 -7.75
C HIS A 143 20.31 -10.38 -8.43
N ALA A 144 19.13 -10.13 -9.01
CA ALA A 144 18.78 -8.87 -9.64
C ALA A 144 17.41 -8.39 -9.14
N THR A 145 17.31 -7.10 -8.89
CA THR A 145 16.12 -6.44 -8.40
C THR A 145 15.46 -5.64 -9.52
N CYS A 146 14.13 -5.72 -9.61
CA CYS A 146 13.34 -4.94 -10.58
C CYS A 146 13.56 -3.45 -10.36
N THR A 147 13.69 -2.68 -11.44
CA THR A 147 13.87 -1.22 -11.35
C THR A 147 12.57 -0.47 -11.04
N LYS A 148 11.42 -1.14 -11.19
CA LYS A 148 10.10 -0.62 -10.81
C LYS A 148 9.63 -1.29 -9.53
N ILE A 149 9.20 -0.47 -8.58
CA ILE A 149 8.57 -0.94 -7.35
C ILE A 149 7.16 -1.44 -7.63
N GLY A 150 6.69 -2.41 -6.86
CA GLY A 150 5.35 -2.99 -6.98
C GLY A 150 5.34 -4.33 -7.68
N THR A 151 4.15 -4.79 -7.99
CA THR A 151 3.86 -6.12 -8.54
C THR A 151 4.23 -6.28 -10.01
N THR A 152 4.55 -5.21 -10.73
CA THR A 152 4.83 -5.24 -12.18
C THR A 152 6.01 -6.16 -12.55
N GLY A 153 6.96 -6.33 -11.62
CA GLY A 153 8.13 -7.19 -11.82
C GLY A 153 7.89 -8.67 -11.51
N ASN A 154 6.74 -9.07 -11.01
CA ASN A 154 6.42 -10.45 -10.65
C ASN A 154 5.96 -11.27 -11.86
N GLY A 155 6.10 -12.60 -11.76
CA GLY A 155 5.49 -13.55 -12.68
C GLY A 155 6.19 -13.70 -14.03
N TRP A 156 7.43 -13.25 -14.17
CA TRP A 156 8.26 -13.51 -15.34
C TRP A 156 8.88 -14.89 -15.19
N ALA A 157 8.45 -15.81 -16.05
CA ALA A 157 8.90 -17.20 -16.00
C ALA A 157 10.39 -17.35 -16.31
N GLU A 158 10.98 -18.49 -15.96
CA GLU A 158 12.35 -18.85 -16.29
C GLU A 158 12.62 -18.65 -17.78
N GLY A 159 13.68 -17.89 -18.13
CA GLY A 159 14.09 -17.57 -19.50
C GLY A 159 13.39 -16.36 -20.14
N ASP A 160 12.40 -15.74 -19.50
CA ASP A 160 11.69 -14.58 -20.04
C ASP A 160 12.53 -13.31 -20.01
N ILE A 161 13.45 -13.17 -19.01
CA ILE A 161 14.36 -12.04 -18.87
C ILE A 161 15.70 -12.45 -19.48
N ASN A 162 15.90 -12.13 -20.76
CA ASN A 162 16.98 -12.67 -21.56
C ASN A 162 17.78 -11.65 -22.38
N LYS A 163 17.58 -10.35 -22.16
CA LYS A 163 18.33 -9.29 -22.85
C LYS A 163 19.22 -8.53 -21.89
N CYS A 164 20.50 -8.53 -22.11
CA CYS A 164 21.43 -7.66 -21.41
C CYS A 164 21.47 -6.28 -22.08
N VAL A 165 21.17 -5.24 -21.29
CA VAL A 165 21.20 -3.84 -21.75
C VAL A 165 22.62 -3.28 -21.65
N ASP A 166 23.30 -3.55 -20.55
CA ASP A 166 24.66 -3.07 -20.27
C ASP A 166 25.67 -4.20 -20.49
N VAL A 167 26.05 -4.38 -21.76
CA VAL A 167 26.93 -5.48 -22.19
C VAL A 167 28.35 -5.31 -21.66
N PHE A 168 28.91 -6.38 -21.11
CA PHE A 168 30.30 -6.47 -20.60
C PHE A 168 31.19 -7.33 -21.49
N PRO A 169 32.53 -7.33 -21.30
CA PRO A 169 33.44 -8.11 -22.14
C PRO A 169 33.14 -9.61 -22.14
N TYR A 170 33.16 -10.23 -23.31
CA TYR A 170 32.87 -11.67 -23.56
C TYR A 170 31.43 -12.09 -23.33
N TYR A 171 30.48 -11.17 -23.03
CA TYR A 171 29.08 -11.48 -22.90
C TYR A 171 28.55 -12.24 -24.12
N GLU A 172 27.80 -13.33 -23.90
CA GLU A 172 27.14 -14.10 -24.92
C GLU A 172 25.62 -14.04 -24.74
N GLU A 173 25.12 -14.48 -23.56
CA GLU A 173 23.69 -14.49 -23.23
C GLU A 173 23.44 -14.30 -21.74
N CYS A 174 22.21 -13.99 -21.38
CA CYS A 174 21.72 -14.01 -20.01
C CYS A 174 20.30 -14.52 -19.98
N GLU A 175 19.92 -15.14 -18.88
CA GLU A 175 18.55 -15.59 -18.61
C GLU A 175 18.27 -15.60 -17.11
N ASN A 176 17.01 -15.49 -16.73
CA ASN A 176 16.62 -15.77 -15.37
C ASN A 176 16.43 -17.26 -15.16
N THR A 177 16.89 -17.75 -14.00
CA THR A 177 16.87 -19.18 -13.65
C THR A 177 15.67 -19.59 -12.79
N ASP A 178 14.88 -18.64 -12.37
CA ASP A 178 13.68 -18.81 -11.55
C ASP A 178 12.61 -17.79 -11.98
N GLU A 179 11.38 -18.01 -11.54
CA GLU A 179 10.30 -17.05 -11.73
C GLU A 179 10.53 -15.82 -10.83
N SER A 180 10.35 -14.63 -11.40
CA SER A 180 10.48 -13.38 -10.63
C SER A 180 9.32 -13.19 -9.66
N GLY A 181 9.64 -12.69 -8.45
CA GLY A 181 8.61 -12.51 -7.42
C GLY A 181 9.04 -11.59 -6.26
N GLY A 182 8.19 -11.47 -5.26
CA GLY A 182 8.45 -10.68 -4.04
C GLY A 182 8.15 -9.19 -4.17
N GLY A 183 7.69 -8.72 -5.32
CA GLY A 183 7.20 -7.36 -5.49
C GLY A 183 5.79 -7.21 -4.94
N SER A 184 5.52 -6.13 -4.22
CA SER A 184 4.18 -5.81 -3.71
C SER A 184 3.88 -4.34 -3.88
N ASP A 185 2.63 -4.04 -4.14
CA ASP A 185 2.12 -2.67 -4.11
C ASP A 185 1.80 -2.24 -2.67
N VAL A 186 1.61 -0.94 -2.45
CA VAL A 186 1.09 -0.45 -1.18
C VAL A 186 -0.35 -0.95 -1.05
N PRO A 187 -0.71 -1.63 0.04
CA PRO A 187 -2.08 -2.09 0.26
C PRO A 187 -3.07 -0.91 0.20
N ASP A 188 -4.22 -1.13 -0.40
CA ASP A 188 -5.31 -0.16 -0.34
C ASP A 188 -5.92 -0.09 1.08
N ASP A 189 -6.92 0.77 1.27
CA ASP A 189 -7.52 0.98 2.59
C ASP A 189 -8.27 -0.26 3.11
N ASP A 190 -8.85 -1.06 2.21
CA ASP A 190 -9.58 -2.26 2.59
C ASP A 190 -8.62 -3.39 2.97
N GLU A 191 -7.56 -3.58 2.19
CA GLU A 191 -6.48 -4.53 2.48
C GLU A 191 -5.76 -4.17 3.78
N TYR A 192 -5.47 -2.87 3.98
CA TYR A 192 -4.81 -2.41 5.21
C TYR A 192 -5.71 -2.59 6.44
N TYR A 193 -7.01 -2.31 6.32
CA TYR A 193 -7.96 -2.58 7.39
C TYR A 193 -8.00 -4.07 7.77
N ASP A 194 -8.01 -4.97 6.78
CA ASP A 194 -7.98 -6.41 7.03
C ASP A 194 -6.69 -6.85 7.73
N LEU A 195 -5.54 -6.24 7.39
CA LEU A 195 -4.29 -6.44 8.12
C LEU A 195 -4.37 -5.96 9.57
N MET A 196 -4.98 -4.80 9.83
CA MET A 196 -5.19 -4.27 11.18
C MET A 196 -6.08 -5.21 12.02
N VAL A 197 -7.17 -5.71 11.44
CA VAL A 197 -8.07 -6.66 12.12
C VAL A 197 -7.33 -7.97 12.42
N ALA A 198 -6.64 -8.53 11.44
CA ALA A 198 -5.89 -9.78 11.59
C ALA A 198 -4.76 -9.67 12.64
N SER A 199 -4.17 -8.47 12.80
CA SER A 199 -3.12 -8.26 13.80
C SER A 199 -3.59 -8.46 15.24
N GLN A 200 -4.88 -8.21 15.51
CA GLN A 200 -5.43 -8.42 16.85
C GLN A 200 -5.39 -9.89 17.26
N ASP A 201 -5.51 -10.80 16.31
CA ASP A 201 -5.39 -12.24 16.54
C ASP A 201 -3.95 -12.67 16.81
N ALA A 202 -2.97 -11.90 16.34
CA ALA A 202 -1.54 -12.18 16.56
C ALA A 202 -1.12 -12.11 18.04
N TYR A 203 -1.84 -11.37 18.87
CA TYR A 203 -1.59 -11.26 20.31
C TYR A 203 -2.11 -12.44 21.12
N SER A 204 -2.77 -13.41 20.50
CA SER A 204 -3.24 -14.61 21.19
C SER A 204 -2.07 -15.50 21.57
N ALA A 205 -1.74 -15.55 22.87
CA ALA A 205 -0.66 -16.38 23.42
C ALA A 205 -0.86 -17.89 23.23
N GLY A 206 -2.01 -18.33 22.71
CA GLY A 206 -2.36 -19.73 22.50
C GLY A 206 -2.16 -20.24 21.06
N GLY A 207 -1.63 -19.43 20.13
CA GLY A 207 -1.45 -19.83 18.74
C GLY A 207 -2.80 -20.08 18.06
N SER A 208 -3.69 -19.08 18.10
CA SER A 208 -4.97 -19.15 17.38
C SER A 208 -4.74 -19.29 15.87
N GLU A 209 -5.71 -19.86 15.16
CA GLU A 209 -5.71 -19.95 13.70
C GLU A 209 -5.48 -18.55 13.06
N GLY A 210 -6.14 -17.51 13.59
CA GLY A 210 -5.95 -16.13 13.14
C GLY A 210 -4.51 -15.61 13.29
N ALA A 211 -3.79 -16.01 14.35
CA ALA A 211 -2.38 -15.65 14.52
C ALA A 211 -1.50 -16.25 13.40
N TYR A 212 -1.72 -17.53 13.06
CA TYR A 212 -0.98 -18.17 11.95
C TYR A 212 -1.29 -17.49 10.61
N ILE A 213 -2.56 -17.20 10.34
CA ILE A 213 -2.98 -16.47 9.12
C ILE A 213 -2.31 -15.10 9.04
N TYR A 214 -2.31 -14.35 10.15
CA TYR A 214 -1.65 -13.05 10.21
C TYR A 214 -0.16 -13.12 9.90
N PHE A 215 0.57 -14.02 10.57
CA PHE A 215 2.02 -14.14 10.36
C PHE A 215 2.36 -14.65 8.96
N ALA A 216 1.55 -15.53 8.37
CA ALA A 216 1.73 -16.00 7.01
C ALA A 216 1.56 -14.84 6.01
N LYS A 217 0.48 -14.07 6.09
CA LYS A 217 0.24 -12.90 5.24
C LYS A 217 1.29 -11.80 5.43
N LYS A 218 1.83 -11.63 6.65
CA LYS A 218 2.93 -10.70 6.93
C LYS A 218 4.25 -11.15 6.30
N ALA A 219 4.46 -12.46 6.13
CA ALA A 219 5.69 -13.01 5.58
C ALA A 219 5.78 -12.85 4.05
N SER A 220 4.65 -12.87 3.33
CA SER A 220 4.61 -12.66 1.89
C SER A 220 3.27 -12.07 1.47
N SER A 221 3.32 -11.01 0.67
CA SER A 221 2.16 -10.37 0.06
C SER A 221 1.47 -11.24 -1.00
N GLU A 222 2.13 -12.31 -1.47
CA GLU A 222 1.58 -13.26 -2.43
C GLU A 222 0.62 -14.27 -1.79
N ILE A 223 0.60 -14.36 -0.45
CA ILE A 223 -0.29 -15.25 0.28
C ILE A 223 -1.67 -14.60 0.42
N SER A 224 -2.57 -14.95 -0.49
CA SER A 224 -3.96 -14.46 -0.46
C SER A 224 -4.83 -15.22 0.54
N ASP A 225 -4.57 -16.51 0.75
CA ASP A 225 -5.32 -17.37 1.66
C ASP A 225 -4.44 -18.39 2.39
N VAL A 226 -4.81 -18.72 3.62
CA VAL A 226 -4.11 -19.67 4.48
C VAL A 226 -5.15 -20.65 5.05
N VAL A 227 -5.00 -21.91 4.74
CA VAL A 227 -5.91 -22.99 5.18
C VAL A 227 -5.26 -23.84 6.25
#